data_4f9e8231f8f866d6c9d8a360c945a1e0
#
_entry.id   4f9e8231f8f866d6c9d8a360c945a1e0
#
_cell.length_a   1.000
_cell.length_b   1.000
_cell.length_c   1.000
_cell.angle_alpha   90.00
_cell.angle_beta   90.00
_cell.angle_gamma   90.00
#
_symmetry.space_group_name_H-M   'P 1'
#
loop_
_entity.id
_entity.type
_entity.pdbx_description
1 polymer ?
#
loop_
_entity_poly.entity_id
_entity_poly.type
_entity_poly.pdbx_seq_one_letter_code
_entity_poly.pdbx_strand_id
1 'polypeptide(L)'
;HFTGLPLYSFEKTPIGQSTTRTINDIEAINTVFSEGSITILADLMTLTAVLVIMFVTSWKLTMVVLVVFPLLIWGSYKFKESVRKSYEKVRNHIAAMNTFLQERITGMRIVQIFNAEAREAEKFRQINRDYTGANLRAINAYAVFFPVVDIISALSLGLMVWYGARGVLSGEVT
;
A
#
# COMPACT_ATOMS: atom_id res chain seq x y z
N HIS A 1 -27.35 -7.22 18.67
CA HIS A 1 -27.55 -5.76 18.59
C HIS A 1 -28.64 -5.36 17.59
N PHE A 2 -28.81 -6.06 16.45
CA PHE A 2 -29.83 -5.77 15.44
C PHE A 2 -31.27 -5.96 15.97
N THR A 3 -31.50 -6.95 16.82
CA THR A 3 -32.82 -7.25 17.40
C THR A 3 -33.32 -6.22 18.42
N GLY A 4 -32.46 -5.31 18.87
CA GLY A 4 -32.80 -4.24 19.81
C GLY A 4 -32.96 -2.85 19.17
N LEU A 5 -32.88 -2.74 17.84
CA LEU A 5 -33.05 -1.48 17.15
C LEU A 5 -34.53 -1.14 16.96
N PRO A 6 -34.94 0.14 17.15
CA PRO A 6 -36.30 0.55 16.93
C PRO A 6 -36.71 0.43 15.45
N LEU A 7 -37.99 0.17 15.18
CA LEU A 7 -38.54 -0.06 13.83
C LEU A 7 -38.18 1.04 12.83
N TYR A 8 -38.10 2.28 13.27
CA TYR A 8 -37.69 3.45 12.50
C TYR A 8 -36.29 3.32 11.86
N SER A 9 -35.37 2.58 12.49
CA SER A 9 -34.03 2.36 11.94
C SER A 9 -34.05 1.41 10.74
N PHE A 10 -35.00 0.48 10.69
CA PHE A 10 -35.20 -0.43 9.57
C PHE A 10 -35.90 0.22 8.37
N GLU A 11 -36.72 1.23 8.60
CA GLU A 11 -37.40 1.99 7.54
C GLU A 11 -36.44 2.93 6.79
N LYS A 12 -35.43 3.46 7.48
CA LYS A 12 -34.44 4.37 6.92
C LYS A 12 -33.29 3.72 6.18
N THR A 13 -32.97 2.48 6.51
CA THR A 13 -31.79 1.80 5.95
C THR A 13 -32.25 0.56 5.19
N PRO A 14 -32.00 0.44 3.87
CA PRO A 14 -32.34 -0.75 3.12
C PRO A 14 -31.72 -1.99 3.75
N ILE A 15 -32.50 -3.04 3.93
CA ILE A 15 -32.07 -4.29 4.57
C ILE A 15 -30.82 -4.85 3.89
N GLY A 16 -30.72 -4.76 2.56
CA GLY A 16 -29.56 -5.18 1.80
C GLY A 16 -28.28 -4.42 2.17
N GLN A 17 -28.37 -3.13 2.46
CA GLN A 17 -27.20 -2.34 2.87
C GLN A 17 -26.70 -2.75 4.27
N SER A 18 -27.60 -3.00 5.19
CA SER A 18 -27.25 -3.45 6.54
C SER A 18 -26.67 -4.86 6.53
N THR A 19 -27.20 -5.77 5.72
CA THR A 19 -26.69 -7.14 5.57
C THR A 19 -25.31 -7.14 4.92
N THR A 20 -25.13 -6.42 3.80
CA THR A 20 -23.84 -6.33 3.10
C THR A 20 -22.77 -5.71 4.00
N ARG A 21 -23.11 -4.64 4.74
CA ARG A 21 -22.19 -4.00 5.68
C ARG A 21 -21.77 -4.96 6.79
N THR A 22 -22.72 -5.70 7.38
CA THR A 22 -22.43 -6.66 8.45
C THR A 22 -21.53 -7.79 7.96
N ILE A 23 -21.81 -8.37 6.79
CA ILE A 23 -21.02 -9.45 6.21
C ILE A 23 -19.62 -8.95 5.87
N ASN A 24 -19.50 -7.83 5.17
CA ASN A 24 -18.20 -7.27 4.76
C ASN A 24 -17.36 -6.81 5.97
N ASP A 25 -17.99 -6.24 7.00
CA ASP A 25 -17.27 -5.82 8.20
C ASP A 25 -16.76 -7.04 8.99
N ILE A 26 -17.51 -8.12 9.07
CA ILE A 26 -17.08 -9.38 9.69
C ILE A 26 -15.93 -10.02 8.88
N GLU A 27 -16.04 -10.05 7.56
CA GLU A 27 -15.01 -10.58 6.67
C GLU A 27 -13.73 -9.74 6.76
N ALA A 28 -13.84 -8.42 6.78
CA ALA A 28 -12.72 -7.52 6.97
C ALA A 28 -12.03 -7.72 8.33
N ILE A 29 -12.80 -7.88 9.40
CA ILE A 29 -12.30 -8.19 10.74
C ILE A 29 -11.58 -9.55 10.72
N ASN A 30 -12.19 -10.57 10.13
CA ASN A 30 -11.59 -11.90 10.05
C ASN A 30 -10.26 -11.88 9.27
N THR A 31 -10.20 -11.20 8.13
CA THR A 31 -8.98 -11.06 7.32
C THR A 31 -7.87 -10.34 8.11
N VAL A 32 -8.19 -9.24 8.79
CA VAL A 32 -7.21 -8.49 9.59
C VAL A 32 -6.69 -9.33 10.77
N PHE A 33 -7.56 -10.06 11.47
CA PHE A 33 -7.17 -10.85 12.63
C PHE A 33 -6.52 -12.18 12.25
N SER A 34 -7.02 -12.88 11.21
CA SER A 34 -6.49 -14.20 10.84
C SER A 34 -5.23 -14.12 10.00
N GLU A 35 -5.17 -13.21 9.02
CA GLU A 35 -4.03 -13.13 8.11
C GLU A 35 -3.02 -12.04 8.54
N GLY A 36 -3.53 -10.85 8.89
CA GLY A 36 -2.68 -9.72 9.21
C GLY A 36 -1.96 -9.85 10.55
N SER A 37 -2.69 -10.20 11.62
CA SER A 37 -2.12 -10.25 12.97
C SER A 37 -1.15 -11.41 13.16
N ILE A 38 -1.45 -12.58 12.59
CA ILE A 38 -0.58 -13.76 12.68
C ILE A 38 0.73 -13.48 11.93
N THR A 39 0.64 -12.92 10.72
CA THR A 39 1.83 -12.58 9.93
C THR A 39 2.70 -11.56 10.64
N ILE A 40 2.11 -10.48 11.18
CA ILE A 40 2.86 -9.46 11.93
C ILE A 40 3.53 -10.07 13.16
N LEU A 41 2.85 -10.95 13.89
CA LEU A 41 3.43 -11.61 15.06
C LEU A 41 4.60 -12.53 14.67
N ALA A 42 4.44 -13.31 13.61
CA ALA A 42 5.50 -14.18 13.08
C ALA A 42 6.71 -13.37 12.61
N ASP A 43 6.49 -12.25 11.91
CA ASP A 43 7.56 -11.34 11.46
C ASP A 43 8.29 -10.71 12.65
N LEU A 44 7.57 -10.26 13.68
CA LEU A 44 8.17 -9.72 14.90
C LEU A 44 8.99 -10.75 15.67
N MET A 45 8.50 -11.98 15.77
CA MET A 45 9.25 -13.08 16.39
C MET A 45 10.51 -13.42 15.60
N THR A 46 10.41 -13.49 14.28
CA THR A 46 11.55 -13.74 13.39
C THR A 46 12.59 -12.63 13.50
N LEU A 47 12.16 -11.37 13.44
CA LEU A 47 13.04 -10.21 13.57
C LEU A 47 13.76 -10.21 14.93
N THR A 48 13.04 -10.51 16.01
CA THR A 48 13.60 -10.59 17.35
C THR A 48 14.62 -11.73 17.46
N ALA A 49 14.29 -12.92 16.94
CA ALA A 49 15.20 -14.07 16.96
C ALA A 49 16.48 -13.78 16.17
N VAL A 50 16.36 -13.21 14.97
CA VAL A 50 17.52 -12.82 14.15
C VAL A 50 18.38 -11.79 14.86
N LEU A 51 17.78 -10.74 15.45
CA LEU A 51 18.53 -9.74 16.20
C LEU A 51 19.28 -10.36 17.40
N VAL A 52 18.63 -11.23 18.16
CA VAL A 52 19.29 -11.92 19.30
C VAL A 52 20.47 -12.74 18.82
N ILE A 53 20.30 -13.55 17.78
CA ILE A 53 21.38 -14.37 17.21
C ILE A 53 22.53 -13.47 16.73
N MET A 54 22.25 -12.38 16.03
CA MET A 54 23.26 -11.44 15.54
C MET A 54 24.04 -10.81 16.72
N PHE A 55 23.36 -10.37 17.78
CA PHE A 55 24.02 -9.78 18.96
C PHE A 55 24.88 -10.80 19.71
N VAL A 56 24.41 -12.04 19.82
CA VAL A 56 25.17 -13.13 20.49
C VAL A 56 26.41 -13.50 19.67
N THR A 57 26.28 -13.53 18.33
CA THR A 57 27.39 -13.89 17.43
C THR A 57 28.43 -12.78 17.38
N SER A 58 28.05 -11.52 17.15
CA SER A 58 28.96 -10.39 17.12
C SER A 58 28.20 -9.06 17.26
N TRP A 59 28.26 -8.45 18.45
CA TRP A 59 27.61 -7.18 18.71
C TRP A 59 28.18 -6.04 17.85
N LYS A 60 29.48 -6.07 17.52
CA LYS A 60 30.14 -5.06 16.67
C LYS A 60 29.60 -5.09 15.22
N LEU A 61 29.50 -6.28 14.63
CA LEU A 61 28.92 -6.45 13.29
C LEU A 61 27.43 -6.08 13.26
N THR A 62 26.68 -6.41 14.31
CA THR A 62 25.29 -6.04 14.43
C THR A 62 25.09 -4.52 14.43
N MET A 63 25.94 -3.78 15.16
CA MET A 63 25.88 -2.32 15.15
C MET A 63 26.17 -1.71 13.77
N VAL A 64 27.10 -2.28 13.02
CA VAL A 64 27.40 -1.83 11.64
C VAL A 64 26.18 -1.98 10.74
N VAL A 65 25.48 -3.12 10.82
CA VAL A 65 24.25 -3.36 10.05
C VAL A 65 23.12 -2.44 10.53
N LEU A 66 22.96 -2.23 11.84
CA LEU A 66 21.93 -1.37 12.40
C LEU A 66 22.08 0.11 12.03
N VAL A 67 23.28 0.58 11.70
CA VAL A 67 23.49 1.98 11.20
C VAL A 67 22.74 2.21 9.89
N VAL A 68 22.53 1.18 9.07
CA VAL A 68 21.79 1.29 7.80
C VAL A 68 20.26 1.28 8.00
N PHE A 69 19.80 0.79 9.16
CA PHE A 69 18.36 0.63 9.44
C PHE A 69 17.55 1.94 9.46
N PRO A 70 18.05 3.05 10.04
CA PRO A 70 17.36 4.34 9.99
C PRO A 70 17.13 4.85 8.56
N LEU A 71 18.06 4.55 7.64
CA LEU A 71 17.94 4.94 6.24
C LEU A 71 16.78 4.17 5.56
N LEU A 72 16.65 2.88 5.86
CA LEU A 72 15.51 2.07 5.40
C LEU A 72 14.18 2.57 5.95
N ILE A 73 14.11 2.90 7.23
CA ILE A 73 12.89 3.43 7.87
C ILE A 73 12.49 4.75 7.22
N TRP A 74 13.43 5.66 7.01
CA TRP A 74 13.18 6.94 6.37
C TRP A 74 12.70 6.77 4.92
N GLY A 75 13.36 5.90 4.15
CA GLY A 75 12.96 5.56 2.78
C GLY A 75 11.54 4.98 2.72
N SER A 76 11.23 4.04 3.61
CA SER A 76 9.90 3.41 3.71
C SER A 76 8.81 4.41 4.09
N TYR A 77 9.11 5.36 4.99
CA TYR A 77 8.17 6.43 5.34
C TYR A 77 7.86 7.34 4.15
N LYS A 78 8.89 7.77 3.40
CA LYS A 78 8.73 8.59 2.19
C LYS A 78 7.96 7.84 1.09
N PHE A 79 8.26 6.57 0.92
CA PHE A 79 7.54 5.70 -0.01
C PHE A 79 6.07 5.59 0.34
N LYS A 80 5.73 5.24 1.60
CA LYS A 80 4.35 5.14 2.09
C LYS A 80 3.56 6.42 1.80
N GLU A 81 4.14 7.58 2.07
CA GLU A 81 3.47 8.86 1.86
C GLU A 81 3.26 9.14 0.36
N SER A 82 4.23 8.82 -0.49
CA SER A 82 4.14 8.96 -1.96
C SER A 82 3.05 8.06 -2.54
N VAL A 83 3.03 6.80 -2.11
CA VAL A 83 2.04 5.80 -2.54
C VAL A 83 0.65 6.23 -2.10
N ARG A 84 0.46 6.62 -0.83
CA ARG A 84 -0.83 7.06 -0.30
C ARG A 84 -1.41 8.21 -1.12
N LYS A 85 -0.63 9.27 -1.35
CA LYS A 85 -1.04 10.43 -2.16
C LYS A 85 -1.39 10.06 -3.60
N SER A 86 -0.64 9.12 -4.17
CA SER A 86 -0.91 8.65 -5.53
C SER A 86 -2.20 7.85 -5.62
N TYR A 87 -2.45 6.95 -4.68
CA TYR A 87 -3.70 6.18 -4.64
C TYR A 87 -4.94 7.03 -4.35
N GLU A 88 -4.84 8.07 -3.51
CA GLU A 88 -5.92 9.03 -3.32
C GLU A 88 -6.32 9.71 -4.65
N LYS A 89 -5.33 10.12 -5.45
CA LYS A 89 -5.57 10.69 -6.79
C LYS A 89 -6.20 9.66 -7.73
N VAL A 90 -5.68 8.43 -7.77
CA VAL A 90 -6.25 7.34 -8.58
C VAL A 90 -7.71 7.12 -8.21
N ARG A 91 -8.04 7.04 -6.93
CA ARG A 91 -9.43 6.86 -6.45
C ARG A 91 -10.35 7.98 -6.91
N ASN A 92 -9.88 9.23 -6.84
CA ASN A 92 -10.66 10.39 -7.29
C ASN A 92 -10.91 10.36 -8.80
N HIS A 93 -9.92 9.97 -9.61
CA HIS A 93 -10.10 9.83 -11.06
C HIS A 93 -11.01 8.65 -11.43
N ILE A 94 -10.95 7.54 -10.68
CA ILE A 94 -11.90 6.41 -10.85
C ILE A 94 -13.32 6.88 -10.55
N ALA A 95 -13.54 7.63 -9.47
CA ALA A 95 -14.86 8.17 -9.13
C ALA A 95 -15.38 9.08 -10.23
N ALA A 96 -14.56 10.01 -10.73
CA ALA A 96 -14.92 10.90 -11.84
C ALA A 96 -15.25 10.12 -13.13
N MET A 97 -14.48 9.08 -13.45
CA MET A 97 -14.73 8.22 -14.61
C MET A 97 -16.06 7.45 -14.46
N ASN A 98 -16.33 6.89 -13.28
CA ASN A 98 -17.57 6.16 -13.02
C ASN A 98 -18.79 7.10 -13.11
N THR A 99 -18.71 8.29 -12.54
CA THR A 99 -19.77 9.31 -12.64
C THR A 99 -20.01 9.67 -14.10
N PHE A 100 -18.96 9.96 -14.87
CA PHE A 100 -19.07 10.27 -16.29
C PHE A 100 -19.75 9.14 -17.08
N LEU A 101 -19.30 7.90 -16.89
CA LEU A 101 -19.88 6.73 -17.55
C LEU A 101 -21.35 6.54 -17.19
N GLN A 102 -21.71 6.64 -15.91
CA GLN A 102 -23.09 6.50 -15.43
C GLN A 102 -23.99 7.56 -16.07
N GLU A 103 -23.55 8.82 -16.07
CA GLU A 103 -24.31 9.92 -16.67
C GLU A 103 -24.49 9.73 -18.18
N ARG A 104 -23.45 9.30 -18.90
CA ARG A 104 -23.51 9.14 -20.35
C ARG A 104 -24.27 7.89 -20.77
N ILE A 105 -24.16 6.78 -20.05
CA ILE A 105 -24.95 5.58 -20.32
C ILE A 105 -26.44 5.87 -20.10
N THR A 106 -26.79 6.53 -19.00
CA THR A 106 -28.18 6.90 -18.69
C THR A 106 -28.72 7.94 -19.69
N GLY A 107 -27.87 8.91 -20.08
CA GLY A 107 -28.20 9.99 -21.00
C GLY A 107 -27.86 9.72 -22.46
N MET A 108 -27.56 8.48 -22.87
CA MET A 108 -27.06 8.17 -24.21
C MET A 108 -28.00 8.64 -25.31
N ARG A 109 -29.32 8.54 -25.10
CA ARG A 109 -30.32 9.04 -26.07
C ARG A 109 -30.19 10.55 -26.33
N ILE A 110 -29.84 11.32 -25.29
CA ILE A 110 -29.64 12.77 -25.42
C ILE A 110 -28.36 13.04 -26.21
N VAL A 111 -27.29 12.32 -25.92
CA VAL A 111 -26.00 12.44 -26.64
C VAL A 111 -26.20 12.20 -28.13
N GLN A 112 -26.97 11.18 -28.49
CA GLN A 112 -27.28 10.83 -29.91
C GLN A 112 -28.18 11.87 -30.58
N ILE A 113 -29.23 12.35 -29.90
CA ILE A 113 -30.13 13.36 -30.48
C ILE A 113 -29.38 14.65 -30.85
N PHE A 114 -28.37 15.02 -30.04
CA PHE A 114 -27.58 16.24 -30.27
C PHE A 114 -26.29 15.99 -31.05
N ASN A 115 -26.06 14.79 -31.62
CA ASN A 115 -24.83 14.38 -32.31
C ASN A 115 -23.57 14.78 -31.53
N ALA A 116 -23.57 14.53 -30.22
CA ALA A 116 -22.52 14.98 -29.31
C ALA A 116 -21.47 13.89 -29.00
N GLU A 117 -21.51 12.74 -29.70
CA GLU A 117 -20.67 11.57 -29.44
C GLU A 117 -19.18 11.91 -29.51
N ALA A 118 -18.75 12.64 -30.53
CA ALA A 118 -17.34 13.02 -30.67
C ALA A 118 -16.84 13.89 -29.51
N ARG A 119 -17.67 14.82 -29.07
CA ARG A 119 -17.37 15.70 -27.93
C ARG A 119 -17.29 14.91 -26.62
N GLU A 120 -18.24 14.02 -26.39
CA GLU A 120 -18.25 13.20 -25.17
C GLU A 120 -17.12 12.16 -25.16
N ALA A 121 -16.77 11.61 -26.34
CA ALA A 121 -15.60 10.75 -26.49
C ALA A 121 -14.29 11.49 -26.17
N GLU A 122 -14.14 12.76 -26.56
CA GLU A 122 -12.95 13.53 -26.22
C GLU A 122 -12.87 13.85 -24.71
N LYS A 123 -14.00 14.15 -24.09
CA LYS A 123 -14.06 14.30 -22.62
C LYS A 123 -13.66 13.01 -21.90
N PHE A 124 -14.14 11.87 -22.37
CA PHE A 124 -13.76 10.58 -21.82
C PHE A 124 -12.26 10.32 -21.96
N ARG A 125 -11.69 10.61 -23.15
CA ARG A 125 -10.24 10.48 -23.34
C ARG A 125 -9.43 11.35 -22.37
N GLN A 126 -9.91 12.55 -22.08
CA GLN A 126 -9.25 13.41 -21.11
C GLN A 126 -9.30 12.81 -19.70
N ILE A 127 -10.47 12.37 -19.23
CA ILE A 127 -10.64 11.71 -17.94
C ILE A 127 -9.75 10.47 -17.84
N ASN A 128 -9.68 9.69 -18.90
CA ASN A 128 -8.84 8.48 -18.95
C ASN A 128 -7.34 8.83 -18.95
N ARG A 129 -6.90 9.91 -19.63
CA ARG A 129 -5.52 10.40 -19.54
C ARG A 129 -5.13 10.81 -18.13
N ASP A 130 -6.03 11.51 -17.43
CA ASP A 130 -5.80 11.96 -16.07
C ASP A 130 -5.70 10.76 -15.09
N TYR A 131 -6.59 9.77 -15.27
CA TYR A 131 -6.52 8.50 -14.55
C TYR A 131 -5.20 7.76 -14.81
N THR A 132 -4.82 7.60 -16.09
CA THR A 132 -3.58 6.94 -16.48
C THR A 132 -2.37 7.64 -15.89
N GLY A 133 -2.33 8.98 -15.95
CA GLY A 133 -1.25 9.78 -15.38
C GLY A 133 -1.17 9.64 -13.86
N ALA A 134 -2.29 9.51 -13.16
CA ALA A 134 -2.30 9.25 -11.72
C ALA A 134 -1.79 7.84 -11.39
N ASN A 135 -2.21 6.84 -12.18
CA ASN A 135 -1.79 5.45 -12.00
C ASN A 135 -0.29 5.25 -12.28
N LEU A 136 0.24 5.87 -13.34
CA LEU A 136 1.67 5.86 -13.64
C LEU A 136 2.50 6.46 -12.50
N ARG A 137 2.02 7.53 -11.84
CA ARG A 137 2.71 8.10 -10.66
C ARG A 137 2.76 7.12 -9.49
N ALA A 138 1.70 6.34 -9.28
CA ALA A 138 1.69 5.29 -8.26
C ALA A 138 2.70 4.18 -8.59
N ILE A 139 2.72 3.72 -9.86
CA ILE A 139 3.67 2.71 -10.32
C ILE A 139 5.11 3.20 -10.22
N ASN A 140 5.39 4.46 -10.59
CA ASN A 140 6.71 5.05 -10.47
C ASN A 140 7.20 5.12 -9.01
N ALA A 141 6.32 5.30 -8.04
CA ALA A 141 6.72 5.26 -6.63
C ALA A 141 7.30 3.88 -6.26
N TYR A 142 6.69 2.79 -6.72
CA TYR A 142 7.21 1.44 -6.55
C TYR A 142 8.49 1.20 -7.34
N ALA A 143 8.53 1.65 -8.61
CA ALA A 143 9.69 1.49 -9.49
C ALA A 143 10.96 2.17 -8.95
N VAL A 144 10.82 3.23 -8.16
CA VAL A 144 11.95 3.89 -7.50
C VAL A 144 12.27 3.25 -6.15
N PHE A 145 11.25 2.85 -5.39
CA PHE A 145 11.43 2.33 -4.04
C PHE A 145 12.23 1.02 -4.00
N PHE A 146 11.86 0.04 -4.83
CA PHE A 146 12.52 -1.27 -4.81
C PHE A 146 14.02 -1.18 -5.12
N PRO A 147 14.49 -0.52 -6.19
CA PRO A 147 15.91 -0.34 -6.41
C PRO A 147 16.65 0.40 -5.28
N VAL A 148 15.99 1.36 -4.63
CA VAL A 148 16.58 2.04 -3.47
C VAL A 148 16.77 1.07 -2.30
N VAL A 149 15.79 0.22 -2.01
CA VAL A 149 15.92 -0.82 -0.99
C VAL A 149 17.03 -1.80 -1.34
N ASP A 150 17.13 -2.22 -2.60
CA ASP A 150 18.17 -3.13 -3.07
C ASP A 150 19.58 -2.53 -2.91
N ILE A 151 19.75 -1.25 -3.26
CA ILE A 151 21.04 -0.53 -3.07
C ILE A 151 21.38 -0.44 -1.58
N ILE A 152 20.43 -0.11 -0.73
CA ILE A 152 20.64 -0.03 0.73
C ILE A 152 21.01 -1.41 1.29
N SER A 153 20.35 -2.47 0.82
CA SER A 153 20.64 -3.85 1.22
C SER A 153 22.03 -4.29 0.77
N ALA A 154 22.42 -3.96 -0.46
CA ALA A 154 23.75 -4.23 -1.00
C ALA A 154 24.85 -3.47 -0.22
N LEU A 155 24.58 -2.20 0.14
CA LEU A 155 25.48 -1.41 1.00
C LEU A 155 25.64 -2.04 2.38
N SER A 156 24.53 -2.51 2.99
CA SER A 156 24.57 -3.19 4.29
C SER A 156 25.41 -4.45 4.23
N LEU A 157 25.21 -5.28 3.19
CA LEU A 157 25.99 -6.49 2.98
C LEU A 157 27.48 -6.16 2.74
N GLY A 158 27.77 -5.17 1.90
CA GLY A 158 29.13 -4.72 1.62
C GLY A 158 29.86 -4.22 2.88
N LEU A 159 29.16 -3.44 3.72
CA LEU A 159 29.71 -2.98 5.00
C LEU A 159 29.96 -4.15 5.97
N MET A 160 29.05 -5.10 6.02
CA MET A 160 29.19 -6.29 6.87
C MET A 160 30.40 -7.12 6.43
N VAL A 161 30.56 -7.39 5.14
CA VAL A 161 31.70 -8.16 4.61
C VAL A 161 33.00 -7.38 4.81
N TRP A 162 33.03 -6.09 4.51
CA TRP A 162 34.23 -5.25 4.67
C TRP A 162 34.69 -5.18 6.12
N TYR A 163 33.75 -4.92 7.04
CA TYR A 163 34.05 -4.82 8.47
C TYR A 163 34.42 -6.19 9.07
N GLY A 164 33.70 -7.25 8.68
CA GLY A 164 33.98 -8.62 9.10
C GLY A 164 35.36 -9.11 8.64
N ALA A 165 35.70 -8.90 7.37
CA ALA A 165 37.02 -9.26 6.84
C ALA A 165 38.16 -8.52 7.57
N ARG A 166 37.96 -7.23 7.83
CA ARG A 166 38.94 -6.44 8.60
C ARG A 166 39.06 -6.94 10.05
N GLY A 167 37.95 -7.30 10.68
CA GLY A 167 37.93 -7.83 12.05
C GLY A 167 38.64 -9.19 12.16
N VAL A 168 38.49 -10.07 11.16
CA VAL A 168 39.21 -11.35 11.11
C VAL A 168 40.70 -11.13 10.91
N LEU A 169 41.10 -10.21 10.03
CA LEU A 169 42.53 -9.88 9.81
C LEU A 169 43.20 -9.25 11.03
N SER A 170 42.44 -8.51 11.85
CA SER A 170 42.94 -7.90 13.11
C SER A 170 42.84 -8.84 14.31
N GLY A 171 42.27 -10.04 14.18
CA GLY A 171 42.06 -10.99 15.27
C GLY A 171 40.97 -10.59 16.26
N GLU A 172 40.13 -9.59 15.92
CA GLU A 172 39.06 -9.11 16.80
C GLU A 172 37.72 -9.85 16.64
N VAL A 173 37.55 -10.60 15.56
CA VAL A 173 36.36 -11.39 15.25
C VAL A 173 36.81 -12.78 14.80
N THR A 174 36.28 -13.80 15.44
CA THR A 174 36.48 -15.22 15.10
C THR A 174 35.34 -15.71 14.22
#